data_864370f3f5fdac74945bf0b71d13a895
#
_entry.id   864370f3f5fdac74945bf0b71d13a895
#
_cell.length_a   1.000
_cell.length_b   1.000
_cell.length_c   1.000
_cell.angle_alpha   90.00
_cell.angle_beta   90.00
_cell.angle_gamma   90.00
#
_symmetry.space_group_name_H-M   'P 1'
#
loop_
_entity.id
_entity.type
_entity.pdbx_description
1 polymer ?
#
loop_
_entity_poly.entity_id
_entity_poly.type
_entity_poly.pdbx_seq_one_letter_code
_entity_poly.pdbx_strand_id
1 'polypeptide(L)'
;MTYIVLDTGANGSIVRNKNLLHDIQTKTSLTFNGIAGALVAKKAGALRDLGNAYYHHLSPANILSFSQLRDEGHAIHFERRDKTDLFVVTTPSFEYRFKDRGDGLFICDLTPIKMNLRATVQDNASQHTKREVAQAQAARELQERMAHPPDSKLKDALSYGNIIYSKVSPADINRAQSIFGPDISALQGKTTLKTAEPFPVPQES
;
A
#
# COMPACT_ATOMS: atom_id res chain seq x y z
N MET A 1 18.30 -2.72 -1.17
CA MET A 1 18.12 -1.27 -1.35
C MET A 1 16.73 -1.08 -1.93
N THR A 2 15.84 -0.46 -1.18
CA THR A 2 14.40 -0.36 -1.46
C THR A 2 13.94 1.09 -1.68
N TYR A 3 14.85 2.04 -1.60
CA TYR A 3 14.56 3.43 -1.95
C TYR A 3 14.76 3.71 -3.44
N ILE A 4 14.03 4.70 -3.95
CA ILE A 4 14.13 5.21 -5.30
C ILE A 4 14.34 6.72 -5.26
N VAL A 5 15.19 7.22 -6.13
CA VAL A 5 15.54 8.64 -6.27
C VAL A 5 14.75 9.23 -7.43
N LEU A 6 14.08 10.34 -7.21
CA LEU A 6 13.48 11.14 -8.30
C LEU A 6 14.56 12.05 -8.90
N ASP A 7 14.84 11.88 -10.18
CA ASP A 7 15.88 12.61 -10.88
C ASP A 7 15.28 13.43 -12.03
N THR A 8 15.43 14.74 -11.97
CA THR A 8 14.94 15.68 -12.98
C THR A 8 15.80 15.70 -14.25
N GLY A 9 17.05 15.21 -14.17
CA GLY A 9 17.99 15.14 -15.30
C GLY A 9 18.06 13.77 -16.00
N ALA A 10 17.42 12.74 -15.46
CA ALA A 10 17.45 11.41 -16.04
C ALA A 10 16.59 11.32 -17.31
N ASN A 11 17.15 10.73 -18.37
CA ASN A 11 16.47 10.50 -19.64
C ASN A 11 15.55 9.27 -19.65
N GLY A 12 15.49 8.56 -18.56
CA GLY A 12 14.63 7.40 -18.36
C GLY A 12 14.79 6.81 -16.96
N SER A 13 13.85 5.99 -16.56
CA SER A 13 13.89 5.30 -15.26
C SER A 13 14.75 4.05 -15.34
N ILE A 14 15.62 3.85 -14.35
CA ILE A 14 16.50 2.69 -14.25
C ILE A 14 16.59 2.19 -12.81
N VAL A 15 16.49 0.90 -12.61
CA VAL A 15 16.58 0.29 -11.28
C VAL A 15 17.72 -0.72 -11.19
N ARG A 16 18.38 -0.72 -10.05
CA ARG A 16 19.37 -1.72 -9.66
C ARG A 16 18.74 -2.95 -9.03
N ASN A 17 17.66 -2.74 -8.29
CA ASN A 17 16.96 -3.82 -7.62
C ASN A 17 15.89 -4.43 -8.53
N LYS A 18 16.20 -5.63 -9.06
CA LYS A 18 15.31 -6.37 -9.95
C LYS A 18 13.92 -6.65 -9.34
N ASN A 19 13.85 -6.80 -8.02
CA ASN A 19 12.61 -7.15 -7.32
C ASN A 19 11.59 -5.98 -7.30
N LEU A 20 11.98 -4.80 -7.74
CA LEU A 20 11.06 -3.67 -7.91
C LEU A 20 10.26 -3.75 -9.22
N LEU A 21 10.67 -4.61 -10.16
CA LEU A 21 10.07 -4.73 -11.47
C LEU A 21 9.25 -6.01 -11.61
N HIS A 22 8.16 -5.88 -12.35
CA HIS A 22 7.32 -6.97 -12.83
C HIS A 22 7.47 -7.10 -14.36
N ASP A 23 7.16 -8.28 -14.90
CA ASP A 23 7.11 -8.54 -16.35
C ASP A 23 8.36 -8.08 -17.12
N ILE A 24 9.53 -8.44 -16.59
CA ILE A 24 10.80 -8.02 -17.17
C ILE A 24 11.00 -8.69 -18.53
N GLN A 25 11.16 -7.85 -19.55
CA GLN A 25 11.36 -8.27 -20.94
C GLN A 25 12.59 -7.59 -21.52
N THR A 26 13.12 -8.17 -22.62
CA THR A 26 14.13 -7.50 -23.43
C THR A 26 13.45 -6.41 -24.26
N LYS A 27 13.96 -5.21 -24.16
CA LYS A 27 13.48 -4.01 -24.88
C LYS A 27 14.62 -3.42 -25.71
N THR A 28 14.29 -2.43 -26.53
CA THR A 28 15.30 -1.59 -27.20
C THR A 28 16.24 -1.03 -26.14
N SER A 29 17.55 -1.09 -26.40
CA SER A 29 18.56 -0.62 -25.46
C SER A 29 18.45 0.87 -25.24
N LEU A 30 18.56 1.30 -23.98
CA LEU A 30 18.67 2.69 -23.59
C LEU A 30 20.04 2.91 -22.93
N THR A 31 20.71 3.97 -23.35
CA THR A 31 21.99 4.38 -22.76
C THR A 31 21.74 5.45 -21.70
N PHE A 32 22.21 5.20 -20.51
CA PHE A 32 22.18 6.11 -19.38
C PHE A 32 23.57 6.71 -19.19
N ASN A 33 23.70 8.00 -19.38
CA ASN A 33 24.97 8.72 -19.20
C ASN A 33 25.01 9.29 -17.77
N GLY A 34 26.04 8.96 -17.03
CA GLY A 34 26.28 9.49 -15.69
C GLY A 34 27.74 9.90 -15.52
N ILE A 35 28.07 10.51 -14.36
CA ILE A 35 29.41 10.95 -14.03
C ILE A 35 30.41 9.77 -14.06
N ALA A 36 29.98 8.58 -13.72
CA ALA A 36 30.81 7.37 -13.69
C ALA A 36 30.91 6.63 -15.04
N GLY A 37 30.34 7.20 -16.11
CA GLY A 37 30.32 6.59 -17.46
C GLY A 37 28.93 6.26 -17.96
N ALA A 38 28.87 5.54 -19.08
CA ALA A 38 27.62 5.14 -19.75
C ALA A 38 27.22 3.71 -19.35
N LEU A 39 25.96 3.51 -19.03
CA LEU A 39 25.33 2.20 -18.83
C LEU A 39 24.33 1.92 -19.94
N VAL A 40 24.43 0.74 -20.57
CA VAL A 40 23.50 0.31 -21.61
C VAL A 40 22.58 -0.75 -21.02
N ALA A 41 21.33 -0.39 -20.78
CA ALA A 41 20.32 -1.32 -20.30
C ALA A 41 19.45 -1.86 -21.45
N LYS A 42 19.20 -3.17 -21.44
CA LYS A 42 18.42 -3.89 -22.46
C LYS A 42 17.18 -4.59 -21.90
N LYS A 43 17.05 -4.65 -20.57
CA LYS A 43 15.92 -5.26 -19.89
C LYS A 43 15.11 -4.17 -19.23
N ALA A 44 13.81 -4.21 -19.40
CA ALA A 44 12.88 -3.30 -18.74
C ALA A 44 11.65 -4.07 -18.26
N GLY A 45 11.00 -3.55 -17.25
CA GLY A 45 9.77 -4.09 -16.69
C GLY A 45 8.92 -3.00 -16.06
N ALA A 46 7.71 -3.35 -15.68
CA ALA A 46 6.80 -2.44 -15.00
C ALA A 46 7.27 -2.18 -13.55
N LEU A 47 7.39 -0.91 -13.21
CA LEU A 47 7.69 -0.43 -11.87
C LEU A 47 6.38 -0.03 -11.18
N ARG A 48 5.59 -1.02 -10.79
CA ARG A 48 4.23 -0.80 -10.27
C ARG A 48 3.45 0.18 -11.17
N ASP A 49 2.74 1.14 -10.61
CA ASP A 49 1.99 2.21 -11.28
C ASP A 49 2.84 3.48 -11.55
N LEU A 50 4.17 3.36 -11.49
CA LEU A 50 5.12 4.40 -11.86
C LEU A 50 5.70 4.22 -13.28
N GLY A 51 5.03 3.42 -14.12
CA GLY A 51 5.43 3.19 -15.50
C GLY A 51 6.50 2.12 -15.66
N ASN A 52 7.28 2.19 -16.73
CA ASN A 52 8.33 1.22 -17.03
C ASN A 52 9.71 1.75 -16.58
N ALA A 53 10.54 0.84 -16.07
CA ALA A 53 11.92 1.16 -15.79
C ALA A 53 12.86 0.11 -16.36
N TYR A 54 14.05 0.53 -16.77
CA TYR A 54 15.11 -0.34 -17.19
C TYR A 54 15.79 -1.00 -15.98
N TYR A 55 16.30 -2.19 -16.16
CA TYR A 55 17.07 -2.89 -15.16
C TYR A 55 18.55 -2.94 -15.54
N HIS A 56 19.42 -2.53 -14.61
CA HIS A 56 20.85 -2.75 -14.73
C HIS A 56 21.49 -2.93 -13.35
N HIS A 57 22.18 -4.04 -13.13
CA HIS A 57 22.75 -4.40 -11.82
C HIS A 57 23.89 -3.47 -11.35
N LEU A 58 24.53 -2.76 -12.28
CA LEU A 58 25.55 -1.75 -11.99
C LEU A 58 25.00 -0.33 -11.87
N SER A 59 23.69 -0.13 -11.95
CA SER A 59 23.13 1.19 -11.69
C SER A 59 23.50 1.66 -10.28
N PRO A 60 23.93 2.90 -10.07
CA PRO A 60 24.34 3.40 -8.75
C PRO A 60 23.17 3.45 -7.77
N ALA A 61 21.96 3.64 -8.27
CA ALA A 61 20.73 3.73 -7.47
C ALA A 61 19.54 3.19 -8.26
N ASN A 62 18.37 3.12 -7.62
CA ASN A 62 17.10 3.05 -8.32
C ASN A 62 16.70 4.48 -8.64
N ILE A 63 16.60 4.84 -9.90
CA ILE A 63 16.35 6.19 -10.38
C ILE A 63 15.02 6.22 -11.13
N LEU A 64 14.16 7.14 -10.77
CA LEU A 64 12.90 7.43 -11.42
C LEU A 64 13.04 8.74 -12.19
N SER A 65 12.82 8.72 -13.48
CA SER A 65 12.91 9.91 -14.32
C SER A 65 11.68 10.79 -14.15
N PHE A 66 11.90 12.04 -13.74
CA PHE A 66 10.84 13.04 -13.66
C PHE A 66 10.18 13.30 -15.01
N SER A 67 10.99 13.44 -16.07
CA SER A 67 10.48 13.68 -17.42
C SER A 67 9.62 12.53 -17.92
N GLN A 68 10.04 11.29 -17.67
CA GLN A 68 9.24 10.11 -18.04
C GLN A 68 7.89 10.08 -17.31
N LEU A 69 7.85 10.32 -16.00
CA LEU A 69 6.61 10.38 -15.24
C LEU A 69 5.64 11.43 -15.75
N ARG A 70 6.16 12.63 -16.06
CA ARG A 70 5.36 13.71 -16.65
C ARG A 70 4.79 13.32 -18.00
N ASP A 71 5.60 12.71 -18.86
CA ASP A 71 5.20 12.33 -20.21
C ASP A 71 4.21 11.15 -20.21
N GLU A 72 4.24 10.32 -19.18
CA GLU A 72 3.25 9.28 -18.88
C GLU A 72 1.96 9.83 -18.22
N GLY A 73 1.91 11.13 -17.95
CA GLY A 73 0.71 11.81 -17.46
C GLY A 73 0.49 11.75 -15.94
N HIS A 74 1.52 11.40 -15.17
CA HIS A 74 1.43 11.42 -13.71
C HIS A 74 1.33 12.85 -13.17
N ALA A 75 0.45 13.06 -12.19
CA ALA A 75 0.39 14.34 -11.49
C ALA A 75 1.59 14.44 -10.53
N ILE A 76 2.42 15.44 -10.77
CA ILE A 76 3.61 15.72 -9.96
C ILE A 76 3.50 17.14 -9.41
N HIS A 77 3.58 17.29 -8.10
CA HIS A 77 3.59 18.61 -7.48
C HIS A 77 4.69 18.69 -6.41
N PHE A 78 5.17 19.90 -6.20
CA PHE A 78 6.15 20.21 -5.16
C PHE A 78 5.41 20.84 -3.97
N GLU A 79 5.72 20.38 -2.78
CA GLU A 79 5.22 20.97 -1.55
C GLU A 79 6.34 21.11 -0.51
N ARG A 80 6.17 22.09 0.38
CA ARG A 80 7.03 22.23 1.56
C ARG A 80 6.20 21.99 2.80
N ARG A 81 6.59 20.98 3.58
CA ARG A 81 5.92 20.63 4.82
C ARG A 81 6.95 20.55 5.95
N ASP A 82 6.71 21.29 7.04
CA ASP A 82 7.58 21.28 8.24
C ASP A 82 9.07 21.55 7.91
N LYS A 83 9.36 22.51 7.02
CA LYS A 83 10.70 22.85 6.52
C LYS A 83 11.36 21.75 5.66
N THR A 84 10.63 20.72 5.28
CA THR A 84 11.10 19.66 4.38
C THR A 84 10.48 19.86 3.01
N ASP A 85 11.33 19.93 1.99
CA ASP A 85 10.89 19.97 0.61
C ASP A 85 10.58 18.56 0.13
N LEU A 86 9.49 18.41 -0.62
CA LEU A 86 9.11 17.11 -1.16
C LEU A 86 8.42 17.26 -2.52
N PHE A 87 8.68 16.28 -3.40
CA PHE A 87 7.86 16.02 -4.56
C PHE A 87 6.85 14.96 -4.24
N VAL A 88 5.61 15.16 -4.65
CA VAL A 88 4.52 14.20 -4.54
C VAL A 88 4.14 13.77 -5.95
N VAL A 89 4.22 12.46 -6.20
CA VAL A 89 3.77 11.83 -7.44
C VAL A 89 2.49 11.07 -7.12
N THR A 90 1.39 11.50 -7.71
CA THR A 90 0.09 10.85 -7.53
C THR A 90 -0.18 9.90 -8.68
N THR A 91 -0.46 8.66 -8.35
CA THR A 91 -0.90 7.60 -9.26
C THR A 91 -2.34 7.20 -8.91
N PRO A 92 -3.03 6.42 -9.74
CA PRO A 92 -4.38 5.95 -9.41
C PRO A 92 -4.47 5.17 -8.11
N SER A 93 -3.39 4.48 -7.71
CA SER A 93 -3.37 3.59 -6.55
C SER A 93 -2.66 4.19 -5.33
N PHE A 94 -1.69 5.10 -5.55
CA PHE A 94 -0.80 5.58 -4.49
C PHE A 94 -0.36 7.03 -4.67
N GLU A 95 0.12 7.58 -3.57
CA GLU A 95 0.83 8.84 -3.48
C GLU A 95 2.27 8.57 -3.03
N TYR A 96 3.24 8.79 -3.92
CA TYR A 96 4.66 8.60 -3.64
C TYR A 96 5.26 9.93 -3.22
N ARG A 97 5.86 9.97 -2.03
CA ARG A 97 6.43 11.20 -1.44
C ARG A 97 7.94 11.11 -1.43
N PHE A 98 8.56 11.89 -2.29
CA PHE A 98 10.00 12.01 -2.42
C PHE A 98 10.48 13.14 -1.55
N LYS A 99 11.10 12.84 -0.43
CA LYS A 99 11.61 13.84 0.53
C LYS A 99 13.02 14.26 0.17
N ASP A 100 13.31 15.57 0.25
CA ASP A 100 14.68 16.06 0.19
C ASP A 100 15.47 15.51 1.38
N ARG A 101 16.61 14.90 1.07
CA ARG A 101 17.54 14.37 2.07
C ARG A 101 18.46 15.45 2.64
N GLY A 102 18.43 16.67 2.11
CA GLY A 102 19.29 17.78 2.48
C GLY A 102 20.57 17.89 1.64
N ASP A 103 20.75 17.00 0.67
CA ASP A 103 21.83 16.99 -0.31
C ASP A 103 21.34 17.23 -1.75
N GLY A 104 20.09 17.67 -1.90
CA GLY A 104 19.45 17.91 -3.19
C GLY A 104 18.89 16.66 -3.85
N LEU A 105 18.93 15.50 -3.17
CA LEU A 105 18.34 14.26 -3.66
C LEU A 105 16.95 14.03 -3.04
N PHE A 106 15.97 13.89 -3.89
CA PHE A 106 14.59 13.55 -3.49
C PHE A 106 14.40 12.04 -3.48
N ILE A 107 14.17 11.47 -2.31
CA ILE A 107 14.13 10.03 -2.09
C ILE A 107 12.78 9.59 -1.54
N CYS A 108 12.22 8.54 -2.15
CA CYS A 108 11.10 7.79 -1.62
C CYS A 108 11.58 6.40 -1.16
N ASP A 109 11.31 6.05 0.09
CA ASP A 109 11.55 4.69 0.59
C ASP A 109 10.37 3.80 0.17
N LEU A 110 10.69 2.79 -0.64
CA LEU A 110 9.73 1.78 -1.07
C LEU A 110 9.67 0.58 -0.12
N THR A 111 10.47 0.57 0.97
CA THR A 111 10.37 -0.40 2.07
C THR A 111 9.27 0.01 3.01
N PRO A 112 8.52 -0.87 3.46
CA PRO A 112 7.19 -1.18 3.01
C PRO A 112 6.30 0.04 3.20
N ILE A 113 5.98 0.74 2.14
CA ILE A 113 4.55 0.96 2.03
C ILE A 113 4.05 -0.46 2.22
N LYS A 114 3.66 -0.83 3.45
CA LYS A 114 2.69 -1.91 3.64
C LYS A 114 1.69 -1.57 2.58
N MET A 115 1.75 -2.28 1.49
CA MET A 115 0.73 -2.14 0.48
C MET A 115 -0.54 -2.46 1.23
N ASN A 116 -1.26 -1.42 1.66
CA ASN A 116 -2.65 -1.44 1.41
C ASN A 116 -2.74 -1.42 -0.12
N LEU A 117 -2.32 -2.52 -0.76
CA LEU A 117 -3.02 -3.00 -1.91
C LEU A 117 -4.47 -2.89 -1.45
N ARG A 118 -5.14 -1.89 -1.97
CA ARG A 118 -6.54 -2.08 -2.24
C ARG A 118 -6.56 -3.13 -3.37
N ALA A 119 -6.18 -4.36 -3.00
CA ALA A 119 -6.72 -5.49 -3.66
C ALA A 119 -8.21 -5.21 -3.57
N THR A 120 -8.81 -4.92 -4.70
CA THR A 120 -10.25 -4.66 -4.70
C THR A 120 -10.86 -5.91 -4.08
N VAL A 121 -12.03 -5.77 -3.45
CA VAL A 121 -12.78 -6.94 -2.96
C VAL A 121 -12.80 -8.03 -4.04
N GLN A 122 -12.79 -7.63 -5.29
CA GLN A 122 -12.80 -8.52 -6.46
C GLN A 122 -11.47 -9.26 -6.65
N ASP A 123 -10.32 -8.59 -6.43
CA ASP A 123 -9.00 -9.23 -6.50
C ASP A 123 -8.82 -10.23 -5.35
N ASN A 124 -9.24 -9.84 -4.14
CA ASN A 124 -9.22 -10.74 -2.98
C ASN A 124 -10.16 -11.94 -3.21
N ALA A 125 -11.36 -11.71 -3.71
CA ALA A 125 -12.33 -12.76 -4.01
C ALA A 125 -11.83 -13.73 -5.09
N SER A 126 -11.02 -13.26 -6.06
CA SER A 126 -10.45 -14.12 -7.11
C SER A 126 -9.49 -15.19 -6.59
N GLN A 127 -8.95 -15.01 -5.38
CA GLN A 127 -8.07 -15.98 -4.71
C GLN A 127 -8.83 -17.06 -3.95
N HIS A 128 -10.16 -16.99 -3.94
CA HIS A 128 -11.04 -17.92 -3.24
C HIS A 128 -12.04 -18.58 -4.19
N THR A 129 -12.50 -19.75 -3.83
CA THR A 129 -13.56 -20.43 -4.58
C THR A 129 -14.90 -19.68 -4.43
N LYS A 130 -15.79 -19.82 -5.41
CA LYS A 130 -17.13 -19.22 -5.35
C LYS A 130 -17.89 -19.59 -4.06
N ARG A 131 -17.69 -20.81 -3.56
CA ARG A 131 -18.29 -21.29 -2.31
C ARG A 131 -17.73 -20.56 -1.10
N GLU A 132 -16.41 -20.35 -1.04
CA GLU A 132 -15.76 -19.63 0.04
C GLU A 132 -16.15 -18.15 0.07
N VAL A 133 -16.26 -17.53 -1.09
CA VAL A 133 -16.76 -16.14 -1.22
C VAL A 133 -18.20 -16.04 -0.69
N ALA A 134 -19.07 -16.98 -1.06
CA ALA A 134 -20.46 -17.00 -0.57
C ALA A 134 -20.53 -17.23 0.95
N GLN A 135 -19.66 -18.07 1.52
CA GLN A 135 -19.58 -18.28 2.97
C GLN A 135 -19.04 -17.05 3.70
N ALA A 136 -18.06 -16.37 3.13
CA ALA A 136 -17.54 -15.11 3.66
C ALA A 136 -18.62 -14.00 3.63
N GLN A 137 -19.42 -13.93 2.58
CA GLN A 137 -20.55 -13.02 2.49
C GLN A 137 -21.59 -13.30 3.58
N ALA A 138 -21.96 -14.58 3.76
CA ALA A 138 -22.87 -14.99 4.82
C ALA A 138 -22.34 -14.64 6.23
N ALA A 139 -21.01 -14.65 6.42
CA ALA A 139 -20.39 -14.23 7.68
C ALA A 139 -20.58 -12.72 7.92
N ARG A 140 -20.45 -11.88 6.89
CA ARG A 140 -20.72 -10.42 6.98
C ARG A 140 -22.19 -10.14 7.27
N GLU A 141 -23.09 -10.80 6.60
CA GLU A 141 -24.53 -10.69 6.86
C GLU A 141 -24.91 -11.10 8.30
N LEU A 142 -24.28 -12.14 8.81
CA LEU A 142 -24.47 -12.55 10.21
C LEU A 142 -23.95 -11.45 11.17
N GLN A 143 -22.78 -10.88 10.89
CA GLN A 143 -22.17 -9.82 11.70
C GLN A 143 -23.07 -8.56 11.72
N GLU A 144 -23.61 -8.18 10.56
CA GLU A 144 -24.56 -7.07 10.44
C GLU A 144 -25.83 -7.30 11.26
N ARG A 145 -26.45 -8.49 11.15
CA ARG A 145 -27.66 -8.87 11.92
C ARG A 145 -27.41 -8.85 13.44
N MET A 146 -26.18 -9.06 13.87
CA MET A 146 -25.78 -9.00 15.27
C MET A 146 -25.30 -7.62 15.73
N ALA A 147 -25.60 -6.56 14.97
CA ALA A 147 -25.19 -5.18 15.25
C ALA A 147 -23.65 -5.01 15.29
N HIS A 148 -22.95 -5.60 14.33
CA HIS A 148 -21.52 -5.42 14.06
C HIS A 148 -20.60 -5.72 15.26
N PRO A 149 -20.70 -6.88 15.91
CA PRO A 149 -19.77 -7.25 16.97
C PRO A 149 -18.35 -7.37 16.40
N PRO A 150 -17.32 -7.15 17.23
CA PRO A 150 -15.93 -7.44 16.82
C PRO A 150 -15.75 -8.87 16.39
N ASP A 151 -14.92 -9.12 15.38
CA ASP A 151 -14.66 -10.46 14.82
C ASP A 151 -14.29 -11.50 15.89
N SER A 152 -13.53 -11.12 16.94
CA SER A 152 -13.20 -11.98 18.05
C SER A 152 -14.44 -12.46 18.80
N LYS A 153 -15.34 -11.54 19.14
CA LYS A 153 -16.57 -11.85 19.86
C LYS A 153 -17.53 -12.70 19.05
N LEU A 154 -17.62 -12.45 17.74
CA LEU A 154 -18.44 -13.27 16.85
C LEU A 154 -17.89 -14.69 16.71
N LYS A 155 -16.55 -14.84 16.62
CA LYS A 155 -15.89 -16.15 16.60
C LYS A 155 -16.14 -16.92 17.91
N ASP A 156 -16.01 -16.24 19.05
CA ASP A 156 -16.28 -16.83 20.35
C ASP A 156 -17.73 -17.32 20.43
N ALA A 157 -18.70 -16.48 20.02
CA ALA A 157 -20.12 -16.84 20.03
C ALA A 157 -20.45 -18.06 19.16
N LEU A 158 -19.79 -18.18 18.00
CA LEU A 158 -19.91 -19.35 17.13
C LEU A 158 -19.26 -20.60 17.73
N SER A 159 -18.08 -20.44 18.34
CA SER A 159 -17.32 -21.56 18.91
C SER A 159 -17.98 -22.13 20.16
N TYR A 160 -18.61 -21.29 20.99
CA TYR A 160 -19.34 -21.71 22.18
C TYR A 160 -20.78 -22.18 21.94
N GLY A 161 -21.22 -22.21 20.67
CA GLY A 161 -22.55 -22.62 20.32
C GLY A 161 -23.68 -21.68 20.72
N ASN A 162 -23.34 -20.41 21.02
CA ASN A 162 -24.32 -19.37 21.36
C ASN A 162 -25.19 -18.97 20.18
N ILE A 163 -24.77 -19.31 18.95
CA ILE A 163 -25.52 -19.11 17.73
C ILE A 163 -25.92 -20.46 17.17
N ILE A 164 -27.17 -20.82 17.42
CA ILE A 164 -27.71 -22.12 17.01
C ILE A 164 -28.09 -22.06 15.52
N TYR A 165 -27.86 -23.16 14.79
CA TYR A 165 -28.17 -23.34 13.38
C TYR A 165 -27.45 -22.36 12.41
N SER A 166 -26.34 -21.75 12.82
CA SER A 166 -25.51 -20.98 11.90
C SER A 166 -24.80 -21.91 10.91
N LYS A 167 -24.88 -21.54 9.61
CA LYS A 167 -24.07 -22.17 8.56
C LYS A 167 -22.68 -21.54 8.46
N VAL A 168 -22.41 -20.50 9.25
CA VAL A 168 -21.15 -19.73 9.28
C VAL A 168 -20.24 -20.33 10.34
N SER A 169 -19.00 -20.55 9.99
CA SER A 169 -17.93 -21.01 10.88
C SER A 169 -16.98 -19.85 11.26
N PRO A 170 -16.18 -19.98 12.34
CA PRO A 170 -15.13 -19.02 12.65
C PRO A 170 -14.13 -18.78 11.50
N ALA A 171 -13.89 -19.81 10.67
CA ALA A 171 -13.03 -19.70 9.49
C ALA A 171 -13.63 -18.75 8.42
N ASP A 172 -14.95 -18.71 8.30
CA ASP A 172 -15.63 -17.84 7.34
C ASP A 172 -15.53 -16.36 7.73
N ILE A 173 -15.44 -16.06 9.03
CA ILE A 173 -15.18 -14.70 9.53
C ILE A 173 -13.76 -14.26 9.13
N ASN A 174 -12.76 -15.14 9.24
CA ASN A 174 -11.41 -14.85 8.79
C ASN A 174 -11.36 -14.61 7.28
N ARG A 175 -12.08 -15.42 6.49
CA ARG A 175 -12.21 -15.20 5.04
C ARG A 175 -12.91 -13.90 4.72
N ALA A 176 -13.97 -13.55 5.44
CA ALA A 176 -14.68 -12.29 5.26
C ALA A 176 -13.75 -11.10 5.51
N GLN A 177 -12.90 -11.16 6.54
CA GLN A 177 -11.89 -10.13 6.80
C GLN A 177 -10.82 -10.07 5.70
N SER A 178 -10.39 -11.22 5.17
CA SER A 178 -9.42 -11.29 4.07
C SER A 178 -9.98 -10.73 2.76
N ILE A 179 -11.23 -11.02 2.43
CA ILE A 179 -11.86 -10.65 1.15
C ILE A 179 -12.39 -9.21 1.19
N PHE A 180 -13.16 -8.86 2.23
CA PHE A 180 -13.90 -7.59 2.32
C PHE A 180 -13.19 -6.53 3.18
N GLY A 181 -12.10 -6.90 3.86
CA GLY A 181 -11.43 -6.06 4.84
C GLY A 181 -12.14 -6.06 6.21
N PRO A 182 -11.70 -5.23 7.17
CA PRO A 182 -12.34 -5.12 8.48
C PRO A 182 -13.74 -4.52 8.37
N ASP A 183 -14.63 -4.90 9.28
CA ASP A 183 -15.95 -4.29 9.38
C ASP A 183 -15.82 -2.86 9.95
N ILE A 184 -16.12 -1.87 9.09
CA ILE A 184 -15.98 -0.45 9.42
C ILE A 184 -16.94 -0.06 10.55
N SER A 185 -18.16 -0.61 10.57
CA SER A 185 -19.16 -0.34 11.61
C SER A 185 -18.70 -0.85 12.97
N ALA A 186 -18.07 -2.03 13.02
CA ALA A 186 -17.46 -2.55 14.25
C ALA A 186 -16.26 -1.71 14.74
N LEU A 187 -15.54 -1.04 13.83
CA LEU A 187 -14.44 -0.13 14.17
C LEU A 187 -14.97 1.22 14.69
N GLN A 188 -16.01 1.76 14.09
CA GLN A 188 -16.63 3.01 14.50
C GLN A 188 -17.22 2.94 15.92
N GLY A 189 -17.80 1.80 16.30
CA GLY A 189 -18.31 1.57 17.65
C GLY A 189 -17.24 1.55 18.75
N LYS A 190 -15.94 1.42 18.39
CA LYS A 190 -14.82 1.44 19.36
C LYS A 190 -14.25 2.83 19.62
N THR A 191 -14.67 3.86 18.91
CA THR A 191 -14.25 5.25 19.10
C THR A 191 -15.12 5.99 20.11
N THR A 192 -15.62 5.32 21.16
CA THR A 192 -16.18 6.01 22.31
C THR A 192 -15.05 6.69 23.07
N LEU A 193 -15.16 8.00 23.24
CA LEU A 193 -14.27 8.81 24.06
C LEU A 193 -14.07 8.10 25.41
N LYS A 194 -12.80 7.86 25.78
CA LYS A 194 -12.48 7.51 27.17
C LYS A 194 -13.03 8.63 28.04
N THR A 195 -13.93 8.29 28.96
CA THR A 195 -14.39 9.22 30.00
C THR A 195 -13.13 9.78 30.66
N ALA A 196 -12.98 11.11 30.68
CA ALA A 196 -11.87 11.75 31.38
C ALA A 196 -11.90 11.30 32.82
N GLU A 197 -10.73 10.94 33.38
CA GLU A 197 -10.64 10.65 34.81
C GLU A 197 -11.09 11.88 35.56
N PRO A 198 -11.94 11.74 36.61
CA PRO A 198 -12.37 12.87 37.41
C PRO A 198 -11.14 13.54 38.03
N PHE A 199 -11.04 14.86 37.89
CA PHE A 199 -9.99 15.64 38.51
C PHE A 199 -9.99 15.38 40.03
N PRO A 200 -8.84 15.14 40.67
CA PRO A 200 -8.77 15.02 42.12
C PRO A 200 -9.24 16.34 42.75
N VAL A 201 -10.29 16.26 43.55
CA VAL A 201 -10.78 17.41 44.33
C VAL A 201 -9.73 17.69 45.41
N PRO A 202 -9.20 18.94 45.52
CA PRO A 202 -8.31 19.28 46.60
C PRO A 202 -9.04 19.07 47.93
N GLN A 203 -8.46 18.29 48.83
CA GLN A 203 -8.93 18.22 50.23
C GLN A 203 -8.54 19.52 50.91
N GLU A 204 -9.53 20.31 51.27
CA GLU A 204 -9.33 21.48 52.16
C GLU A 204 -8.84 20.98 53.52
N SER A 205 -7.68 21.47 53.91
CA SER A 205 -7.08 21.27 55.22
C SER A 205 -7.51 22.34 56.19
#